data_42cf23d0dbcdad668edc0ea8922431c2
#
_entry.id   42cf23d0dbcdad668edc0ea8922431c2
#
_cell.length_a   1.000
_cell.length_b   1.000
_cell.length_c   1.000
_cell.angle_alpha   90.00
_cell.angle_beta   90.00
_cell.angle_gamma   90.00
#
_symmetry.space_group_name_H-M   'P 1'
#
loop_
_entity.id
_entity.type
_entity.pdbx_description
1 polymer ?
#
loop_
_entity_poly.entity_id
_entity_poly.type
_entity_poly.pdbx_seq_one_letter_code
_entity_poly.pdbx_strand_id
1 'polypeptide(L)'
;MTKVIIISAPSGTGKGTIIARLMAEHPELRLRFSISATSRPPRGVEKHGREYYFFSPEEFRSHIEAGDFLEYEEVYQDRYYGTLRSEVERISNEQGHVIFEVDYVGGLNIKRVYGSNALALFIKPPSLDELRRRLEHRATDTAEVIEERLAKAAEEIKHAEEFDLAVVNDDLDQCVDAVYQAVSSFLKD
;
A
#
# COMPACT_ATOMS: atom_id res chain seq x y z
N MET A 1 -7.94 -10.38 -18.09
CA MET A 1 -6.54 -10.19 -17.62
C MET A 1 -6.59 -9.60 -16.22
N THR A 2 -5.76 -10.03 -15.30
CA THR A 2 -5.71 -9.47 -13.94
C THR A 2 -5.16 -8.05 -13.99
N LYS A 3 -5.93 -7.08 -13.51
CA LYS A 3 -5.49 -5.70 -13.35
C LYS A 3 -4.98 -5.46 -11.93
N VAL A 4 -4.18 -4.43 -11.78
CA VAL A 4 -3.46 -4.11 -10.55
C VAL A 4 -3.87 -2.72 -10.07
N ILE A 5 -4.29 -2.61 -8.83
CA ILE A 5 -4.60 -1.36 -8.14
C ILE A 5 -3.53 -1.12 -7.08
N ILE A 6 -2.90 0.03 -7.12
CA ILE A 6 -1.85 0.42 -6.19
C ILE A 6 -2.37 1.60 -5.38
N ILE A 7 -2.37 1.48 -4.07
CA ILE A 7 -2.73 2.58 -3.17
C ILE A 7 -1.53 2.90 -2.28
N SER A 8 -1.00 4.09 -2.45
CA SER A 8 0.07 4.65 -1.64
C SER A 8 -0.39 5.87 -0.87
N ALA A 9 0.16 6.08 0.29
CA ALA A 9 -0.13 7.24 1.14
C ALA A 9 0.89 7.34 2.26
N PRO A 10 1.11 8.52 2.83
CA PRO A 10 1.82 8.67 4.08
C PRO A 10 1.15 7.92 5.23
N SER A 11 1.97 7.50 6.20
CA SER A 11 1.47 6.84 7.41
C SER A 11 0.49 7.77 8.15
N GLY A 12 -0.68 7.23 8.53
CA GLY A 12 -1.69 8.02 9.24
C GLY A 12 -2.77 8.65 8.34
N THR A 13 -2.62 8.59 7.02
CA THR A 13 -3.59 9.18 6.07
C THR A 13 -4.93 8.40 5.97
N GLY A 14 -5.00 7.16 6.47
CA GLY A 14 -6.23 6.35 6.43
C GLY A 14 -6.30 5.33 5.29
N LYS A 15 -5.18 5.04 4.63
CA LYS A 15 -5.05 4.11 3.50
C LYS A 15 -5.74 2.77 3.74
N GLY A 16 -5.39 2.08 4.84
CA GLY A 16 -5.99 0.77 5.17
C GLY A 16 -7.52 0.83 5.37
N THR A 17 -8.03 1.93 5.94
CA THR A 17 -9.48 2.13 6.11
C THR A 17 -10.17 2.28 4.75
N ILE A 18 -9.58 3.05 3.83
CA ILE A 18 -10.10 3.24 2.48
C ILE A 18 -10.14 1.92 1.74
N ILE A 19 -9.05 1.14 1.77
CA ILE A 19 -8.98 -0.17 1.12
C ILE A 19 -10.03 -1.13 1.70
N ALA A 20 -10.13 -1.21 3.03
CA ALA A 20 -11.09 -2.09 3.69
C ALA A 20 -12.54 -1.75 3.31
N ARG A 21 -12.88 -0.46 3.30
CA ARG A 21 -14.20 0.01 2.88
C ARG A 21 -14.46 -0.27 1.40
N LEU A 22 -13.52 0.07 0.52
CA LEU A 22 -13.66 -0.18 -0.91
C LEU A 22 -13.94 -1.66 -1.19
N MET A 23 -13.22 -2.58 -0.55
CA MET A 23 -13.41 -4.02 -0.73
C MET A 23 -14.72 -4.54 -0.13
N ALA A 24 -15.16 -3.98 1.00
CA ALA A 24 -16.38 -4.41 1.68
C ALA A 24 -17.64 -3.87 0.99
N GLU A 25 -17.63 -2.60 0.54
CA GLU A 25 -18.77 -1.91 -0.05
C GLU A 25 -18.93 -2.24 -1.55
N HIS A 26 -17.83 -2.66 -2.23
CA HIS A 26 -17.79 -2.90 -3.67
C HIS A 26 -17.22 -4.28 -4.05
N PRO A 27 -17.86 -5.38 -3.61
CA PRO A 27 -17.41 -6.75 -3.91
C PRO A 27 -17.42 -7.06 -5.42
N GLU A 28 -18.20 -6.33 -6.22
CA GLU A 28 -18.25 -6.45 -7.68
C GLU A 28 -16.92 -6.12 -8.37
N LEU A 29 -16.06 -5.32 -7.73
CA LEU A 29 -14.71 -5.01 -8.24
C LEU A 29 -13.76 -6.21 -8.15
N ARG A 30 -14.13 -7.26 -7.42
CA ARG A 30 -13.35 -8.50 -7.26
C ARG A 30 -11.89 -8.25 -6.82
N LEU A 31 -11.69 -7.21 -6.02
CA LEU A 31 -10.37 -6.88 -5.47
C LEU A 31 -9.94 -7.95 -4.47
N ARG A 32 -8.66 -8.32 -4.51
CA ARG A 32 -8.00 -9.20 -3.57
C ARG A 32 -6.76 -8.51 -3.04
N PHE A 33 -6.67 -8.42 -1.72
CA PHE A 33 -5.52 -7.81 -1.06
C PHE A 33 -4.27 -8.68 -1.25
N SER A 34 -3.18 -8.05 -1.67
CA SER A 34 -1.87 -8.69 -1.78
C SER A 34 -1.15 -8.60 -0.43
N ILE A 35 -0.79 -9.76 0.12
CA ILE A 35 -0.05 -9.83 1.37
C ILE A 35 1.42 -9.57 1.07
N SER A 36 1.98 -8.51 1.66
CA SER A 36 3.39 -8.17 1.54
C SER A 36 4.28 -9.09 2.37
N ALA A 37 5.53 -9.23 1.96
CA ALA A 37 6.57 -9.88 2.75
C ALA A 37 7.39 -8.86 3.53
N THR A 38 7.94 -9.27 4.67
CA THR A 38 8.84 -8.43 5.48
C THR A 38 9.84 -9.27 6.26
N SER A 39 11.03 -8.71 6.52
CA SER A 39 12.03 -9.33 7.39
C SER A 39 11.94 -8.85 8.85
N ARG A 40 11.03 -7.92 9.18
CA ARG A 40 10.80 -7.58 10.58
C ARG A 40 10.06 -8.69 11.32
N PRO A 41 10.28 -8.86 12.62
CA PRO A 41 9.48 -9.80 13.40
C PRO A 41 8.00 -9.36 13.48
N PRO A 42 7.07 -10.32 13.65
CA PRO A 42 5.66 -10.03 13.91
C PRO A 42 5.47 -9.13 15.14
N ARG A 43 4.45 -8.27 15.12
CA ARG A 43 4.06 -7.41 16.23
C ARG A 43 2.72 -7.88 16.81
N GLY A 44 2.67 -8.00 18.13
CA GLY A 44 1.44 -8.36 18.81
C GLY A 44 0.84 -9.66 18.31
N VAL A 45 -0.35 -9.57 17.68
CA VAL A 45 -1.13 -10.71 17.20
C VAL A 45 -0.96 -11.01 15.70
N GLU A 46 -0.04 -10.32 15.03
CA GLU A 46 0.24 -10.53 13.60
C GLU A 46 0.67 -11.98 13.32
N LYS A 47 0.19 -12.54 12.21
CA LYS A 47 0.44 -13.93 11.80
C LYS A 47 1.02 -13.99 10.39
N HIS A 48 1.96 -14.94 10.21
CA HIS A 48 2.52 -15.24 8.89
C HIS A 48 1.40 -15.68 7.92
N GLY A 49 1.42 -15.10 6.71
CA GLY A 49 0.46 -15.37 5.65
C GLY A 49 -0.90 -14.69 5.85
N ARG A 50 -1.02 -13.78 6.82
CA ARG A 50 -2.22 -13.00 7.06
C ARG A 50 -1.95 -11.49 6.97
N GLU A 51 -1.19 -10.94 7.93
CA GLU A 51 -0.79 -9.53 7.90
C GLU A 51 0.43 -9.33 6.99
N TYR A 52 1.41 -10.25 7.10
CA TYR A 52 2.62 -10.30 6.28
C TYR A 52 3.08 -11.75 6.10
N TYR A 53 3.87 -12.01 5.06
CA TYR A 53 4.80 -13.13 5.02
C TYR A 53 6.05 -12.71 5.79
N PHE A 54 6.23 -13.25 7.00
CA PHE A 54 7.38 -12.93 7.85
C PHE A 54 8.53 -13.88 7.53
N PHE A 55 9.65 -13.34 7.13
CA PHE A 55 10.90 -14.07 6.86
C PHE A 55 12.00 -13.59 7.81
N SER A 56 13.06 -14.36 8.00
CA SER A 56 14.30 -13.82 8.53
C SER A 56 14.99 -12.95 7.46
N PRO A 57 15.92 -12.06 7.83
CA PRO A 57 16.70 -11.31 6.84
C PRO A 57 17.43 -12.21 5.83
N GLU A 58 17.94 -13.37 6.29
CA GLU A 58 18.61 -14.37 5.44
C GLU A 58 17.65 -15.00 4.44
N GLU A 59 16.47 -15.44 4.90
CA GLU A 59 15.42 -15.99 4.03
C GLU A 59 14.96 -14.95 3.02
N PHE A 60 14.77 -13.70 3.46
CA PHE A 60 14.35 -12.61 2.56
C PHE A 60 15.38 -12.39 1.45
N ARG A 61 16.68 -12.35 1.79
CA ARG A 61 17.77 -12.25 0.79
C ARG A 61 17.79 -13.44 -0.15
N SER A 62 17.57 -14.66 0.33
CA SER A 62 17.48 -15.84 -0.54
C SER A 62 16.33 -15.73 -1.55
N HIS A 63 15.18 -15.20 -1.16
CA HIS A 63 14.07 -14.91 -2.07
C HIS A 63 14.42 -13.81 -3.08
N ILE A 64 15.22 -12.79 -2.69
CA ILE A 64 15.75 -11.78 -3.64
C ILE A 64 16.61 -12.45 -4.70
N GLU A 65 17.57 -13.28 -4.28
CA GLU A 65 18.49 -14.00 -5.20
C GLU A 65 17.74 -14.95 -6.13
N ALA A 66 16.67 -15.58 -5.66
CA ALA A 66 15.80 -16.44 -6.46
C ALA A 66 14.91 -15.66 -7.45
N GLY A 67 14.81 -14.32 -7.33
CA GLY A 67 13.94 -13.49 -8.16
C GLY A 67 12.45 -13.61 -7.84
N ASP A 68 12.11 -14.03 -6.63
CA ASP A 68 10.74 -14.29 -6.20
C ASP A 68 9.93 -13.02 -5.95
N PHE A 69 10.59 -11.87 -5.80
CA PHE A 69 9.92 -10.59 -5.59
C PHE A 69 9.55 -9.88 -6.90
N LEU A 70 8.38 -9.30 -6.89
CA LEU A 70 7.94 -8.33 -7.88
C LEU A 70 8.69 -7.00 -7.70
N GLU A 71 8.76 -6.56 -6.45
CA GLU A 71 9.52 -5.41 -5.96
C GLU A 71 9.92 -5.67 -4.50
N TYR A 72 10.97 -5.03 -4.05
CA TYR A 72 11.38 -5.02 -2.64
C TYR A 72 12.20 -3.77 -2.33
N GLU A 73 12.25 -3.40 -1.05
CA GLU A 73 13.03 -2.28 -0.55
C GLU A 73 13.66 -2.64 0.82
N GLU A 74 14.88 -2.21 1.03
CA GLU A 74 15.52 -2.21 2.35
C GLU A 74 15.27 -0.85 3.00
N VAL A 75 14.25 -0.77 3.88
CA VAL A 75 13.83 0.47 4.55
C VAL A 75 14.78 0.88 5.66
N TYR A 76 15.37 -0.10 6.36
CA TYR A 76 16.44 0.04 7.34
C TYR A 76 17.36 -1.17 7.22
N GLN A 77 18.57 -1.09 7.78
CA GLN A 77 19.51 -2.20 7.76
C GLN A 77 18.83 -3.53 8.17
N ASP A 78 18.91 -4.52 7.29
CA ASP A 78 18.30 -5.86 7.41
C ASP A 78 16.76 -5.85 7.59
N ARG A 79 16.11 -4.73 7.34
CA ARG A 79 14.65 -4.62 7.38
C ARG A 79 14.08 -4.38 6.00
N TYR A 80 13.65 -5.46 5.40
CA TYR A 80 13.10 -5.51 4.05
C TYR A 80 11.58 -5.54 4.06
N TYR A 81 10.99 -4.98 3.01
CA TYR A 81 9.59 -5.16 2.63
C TYR A 81 9.56 -5.45 1.14
N GLY A 82 8.56 -6.22 0.69
CA GLY A 82 8.43 -6.52 -0.72
C GLY A 82 7.16 -7.30 -1.04
N THR A 83 6.89 -7.44 -2.32
CA THR A 83 5.74 -8.13 -2.88
C THR A 83 6.20 -9.38 -3.59
N LEU A 84 5.71 -10.56 -3.16
CA LEU A 84 6.00 -11.83 -3.81
C LEU A 84 5.24 -11.95 -5.14
N ARG A 85 5.90 -12.44 -6.20
CA ARG A 85 5.26 -12.75 -7.49
C ARG A 85 4.17 -13.81 -7.34
N SER A 86 4.41 -14.81 -6.48
CA SER A 86 3.46 -15.88 -6.19
C SER A 86 2.14 -15.37 -5.62
N GLU A 87 2.15 -14.26 -4.89
CA GLU A 87 0.93 -13.65 -4.34
C GLU A 87 0.05 -13.07 -5.47
N VAL A 88 0.67 -12.42 -6.44
CA VAL A 88 -0.05 -11.92 -7.63
C VAL A 88 -0.60 -13.06 -8.47
N GLU A 89 0.19 -14.14 -8.66
CA GLU A 89 -0.25 -15.34 -9.37
C GLU A 89 -1.41 -16.03 -8.66
N ARG A 90 -1.37 -16.16 -7.33
CA ARG A 90 -2.48 -16.68 -6.54
C ARG A 90 -3.77 -15.92 -6.80
N ILE A 91 -3.73 -14.60 -6.69
CA ILE A 91 -4.89 -13.72 -6.91
C ILE A 91 -5.39 -13.81 -8.36
N SER A 92 -4.47 -13.88 -9.32
CA SER A 92 -4.81 -14.03 -10.74
C SER A 92 -5.54 -15.35 -11.01
N ASN A 93 -5.10 -16.44 -10.40
CA ASN A 93 -5.73 -17.76 -10.52
C ASN A 93 -7.15 -17.78 -9.90
N GLU A 94 -7.40 -16.96 -8.88
CA GLU A 94 -8.73 -16.73 -8.30
C GLU A 94 -9.62 -15.80 -9.16
N GLN A 95 -9.13 -15.39 -10.33
CA GLN A 95 -9.79 -14.44 -11.22
C GLN A 95 -10.12 -13.10 -10.53
N GLY A 96 -9.32 -12.69 -9.56
CA GLY A 96 -9.40 -11.41 -8.88
C GLY A 96 -8.54 -10.33 -9.53
N HIS A 97 -8.71 -9.11 -9.08
CA HIS A 97 -7.81 -7.99 -9.34
C HIS A 97 -6.99 -7.71 -8.09
N VAL A 98 -5.69 -7.45 -8.29
CA VAL A 98 -4.78 -7.24 -7.15
C VAL A 98 -4.92 -5.84 -6.62
N ILE A 99 -5.05 -5.67 -5.29
CA ILE A 99 -4.90 -4.38 -4.64
C ILE A 99 -3.68 -4.42 -3.71
N PHE A 100 -2.77 -3.47 -3.91
CA PHE A 100 -1.56 -3.28 -3.12
C PHE A 100 -1.70 -2.11 -2.15
N GLU A 101 -1.25 -2.32 -0.93
CA GLU A 101 -0.99 -1.28 0.05
C GLU A 101 0.52 -1.17 0.25
N VAL A 102 1.14 -0.21 -0.40
CA VAL A 102 2.61 -0.01 -0.40
C VAL A 102 2.97 1.45 -0.16
N ASP A 103 4.24 1.72 0.14
CA ASP A 103 4.74 3.08 0.11
C ASP A 103 4.88 3.61 -1.33
N TYR A 104 5.32 4.86 -1.50
CA TYR A 104 5.38 5.47 -2.83
C TYR A 104 6.45 4.82 -3.71
N VAL A 105 7.59 4.38 -3.16
CA VAL A 105 8.67 3.74 -3.91
C VAL A 105 8.21 2.40 -4.48
N GLY A 106 7.66 1.53 -3.60
CA GLY A 106 7.09 0.25 -4.01
C GLY A 106 5.96 0.44 -5.02
N GLY A 107 5.09 1.44 -4.80
CA GLY A 107 3.99 1.74 -5.72
C GLY A 107 4.47 2.11 -7.12
N LEU A 108 5.45 2.98 -7.24
CA LEU A 108 6.03 3.38 -8.53
C LEU A 108 6.79 2.23 -9.20
N ASN A 109 7.46 1.37 -8.42
CA ASN A 109 8.13 0.19 -8.95
C ASN A 109 7.13 -0.81 -9.54
N ILE A 110 6.02 -1.10 -8.83
CA ILE A 110 4.95 -1.95 -9.34
C ILE A 110 4.32 -1.34 -10.61
N LYS A 111 4.06 -0.02 -10.60
CA LYS A 111 3.53 0.69 -11.77
C LYS A 111 4.41 0.55 -13.00
N ARG A 112 5.74 0.64 -12.84
CA ARG A 112 6.68 0.42 -13.97
C ARG A 112 6.59 -0.97 -14.56
N VAL A 113 6.41 -2.00 -13.72
CA VAL A 113 6.30 -3.40 -14.17
C VAL A 113 5.01 -3.65 -14.93
N TYR A 114 3.88 -3.14 -14.42
CA TYR A 114 2.55 -3.42 -15.01
C TYR A 114 2.10 -2.41 -16.05
N GLY A 115 2.72 -1.23 -16.12
CA GLY A 115 2.40 -0.20 -17.11
C GLY A 115 0.93 0.19 -17.11
N SER A 116 0.26 0.04 -18.27
CA SER A 116 -1.16 0.32 -18.43
C SER A 116 -2.11 -0.68 -17.74
N ASN A 117 -1.60 -1.83 -17.30
CA ASN A 117 -2.38 -2.80 -16.52
C ASN A 117 -2.43 -2.48 -15.02
N ALA A 118 -1.83 -1.37 -14.60
CA ALA A 118 -1.87 -0.89 -13.23
C ALA A 118 -2.46 0.52 -13.15
N LEU A 119 -3.32 0.74 -12.15
CA LEU A 119 -3.78 2.05 -11.71
C LEU A 119 -3.11 2.39 -10.39
N ALA A 120 -2.30 3.45 -10.37
CA ALA A 120 -1.60 3.91 -9.18
C ALA A 120 -2.29 5.15 -8.58
N LEU A 121 -2.76 5.02 -7.35
CA LEU A 121 -3.46 6.06 -6.59
C LEU A 121 -2.60 6.51 -5.41
N PHE A 122 -2.49 7.82 -5.22
CA PHE A 122 -1.84 8.39 -4.04
C PHE A 122 -2.87 9.09 -3.16
N ILE A 123 -3.03 8.66 -1.90
CA ILE A 123 -3.94 9.30 -0.96
C ILE A 123 -3.19 10.36 -0.16
N LYS A 124 -3.66 11.60 -0.24
CA LYS A 124 -3.09 12.74 0.48
C LYS A 124 -3.89 13.07 1.73
N PRO A 125 -3.26 13.44 2.84
CA PRO A 125 -3.97 14.15 3.90
C PRO A 125 -4.37 15.55 3.39
N PRO A 126 -5.40 16.20 3.96
CA PRO A 126 -5.76 17.56 3.58
C PRO A 126 -4.67 18.58 3.92
N SER A 127 -3.93 18.33 5.01
CA SER A 127 -2.75 19.11 5.42
C SER A 127 -1.85 18.27 6.34
N LEU A 128 -0.60 18.72 6.54
CA LEU A 128 0.30 18.11 7.53
C LEU A 128 -0.19 18.33 8.97
N ASP A 129 -0.88 19.44 9.25
CA ASP A 129 -1.47 19.71 10.57
C ASP A 129 -2.61 18.72 10.88
N GLU A 130 -3.44 18.41 9.89
CA GLU A 130 -4.48 17.38 10.03
C GLU A 130 -3.86 16.00 10.22
N LEU A 131 -2.80 15.67 9.48
CA LEU A 131 -2.06 14.42 9.66
C LEU A 131 -1.47 14.32 11.07
N ARG A 132 -0.90 15.41 11.61
CA ARG A 132 -0.43 15.49 12.98
C ARG A 132 -1.53 15.14 13.96
N ARG A 133 -2.69 15.79 13.86
CA ARG A 133 -3.84 15.51 14.74
C ARG A 133 -4.27 14.06 14.71
N ARG A 134 -4.27 13.44 13.51
CA ARG A 134 -4.62 12.02 13.35
C ARG A 134 -3.60 11.08 13.99
N LEU A 135 -2.31 11.41 13.90
CA LEU A 135 -1.23 10.63 14.53
C LEU A 135 -1.29 10.75 16.06
N GLU A 136 -1.47 11.94 16.60
CA GLU A 136 -1.60 12.21 18.04
C GLU A 136 -2.81 11.49 18.63
N HIS A 137 -3.95 11.53 17.92
CA HIS A 137 -5.19 10.90 18.40
C HIS A 137 -5.10 9.37 18.51
N ARG A 138 -4.22 8.72 17.76
CA ARG A 138 -3.98 7.26 17.89
C ARG A 138 -3.30 6.90 19.22
N ALA A 139 -2.64 7.83 19.88
CA ALA A 139 -1.96 7.67 21.17
C ALA A 139 -0.98 6.46 21.25
N THR A 140 -0.40 6.05 20.10
CA THR A 140 0.52 4.90 19.99
C THR A 140 1.97 5.33 19.85
N ASP A 141 2.22 6.59 19.52
CA ASP A 141 3.53 7.10 19.16
C ASP A 141 3.96 8.23 20.11
N THR A 142 5.25 8.38 20.34
CA THR A 142 5.81 9.53 21.07
C THR A 142 5.85 10.77 20.17
N ALA A 143 6.01 11.96 20.76
CA ALA A 143 6.09 13.21 20.01
C ALA A 143 7.21 13.17 18.96
N GLU A 144 8.38 12.62 19.31
CA GLU A 144 9.53 12.48 18.41
C GLU A 144 9.19 11.61 17.20
N VAL A 145 8.51 10.48 17.41
CA VAL A 145 8.09 9.58 16.32
C VAL A 145 7.07 10.27 15.41
N ILE A 146 6.18 11.09 15.98
CA ILE A 146 5.21 11.87 15.19
C ILE A 146 5.94 12.87 14.28
N GLU A 147 6.95 13.61 14.80
CA GLU A 147 7.74 14.54 14.01
C GLU A 147 8.48 13.83 12.85
N GLU A 148 9.09 12.67 13.11
CA GLU A 148 9.75 11.87 12.07
C GLU A 148 8.76 11.44 10.98
N ARG A 149 7.54 11.02 11.37
CA ARG A 149 6.49 10.63 10.42
C ARG A 149 5.99 11.79 9.58
N LEU A 150 5.86 12.98 10.19
CA LEU A 150 5.45 14.19 9.47
C LEU A 150 6.51 14.64 8.47
N ALA A 151 7.79 14.60 8.87
CA ALA A 151 8.89 14.90 7.97
C ALA A 151 8.90 13.93 6.76
N LYS A 152 8.74 12.62 7.02
CA LYS A 152 8.63 11.61 5.97
C LYS A 152 7.40 11.86 5.08
N ALA A 153 6.25 12.16 5.66
CA ALA A 153 5.02 12.44 4.91
C ALA A 153 5.18 13.66 3.98
N ALA A 154 5.86 14.72 4.45
CA ALA A 154 6.13 15.90 3.62
C ALA A 154 6.98 15.57 2.38
N GLU A 155 7.93 14.63 2.49
CA GLU A 155 8.70 14.14 1.34
C GLU A 155 7.84 13.25 0.43
N GLU A 156 7.10 12.28 1.00
CA GLU A 156 6.26 11.36 0.23
C GLU A 156 5.18 12.10 -0.60
N ILE A 157 4.58 13.16 -0.06
CA ILE A 157 3.56 13.97 -0.75
C ILE A 157 4.10 14.64 -2.03
N LYS A 158 5.40 14.96 -2.09
CA LYS A 158 6.02 15.55 -3.29
C LYS A 158 5.95 14.63 -4.51
N HIS A 159 5.90 13.32 -4.26
CA HIS A 159 5.82 12.28 -5.29
C HIS A 159 4.37 11.96 -5.73
N ALA A 160 3.37 12.62 -5.15
CA ALA A 160 1.96 12.37 -5.49
C ALA A 160 1.63 12.58 -6.98
N GLU A 161 2.34 13.49 -7.65
CA GLU A 161 2.15 13.79 -9.09
C GLU A 161 2.74 12.72 -10.02
N GLU A 162 3.53 11.79 -9.49
CA GLU A 162 4.06 10.65 -10.25
C GLU A 162 3.06 9.49 -10.35
N PHE A 163 1.94 9.58 -9.62
CA PHE A 163 0.84 8.60 -9.64
C PHE A 163 -0.22 9.01 -10.69
N ASP A 164 -1.01 8.04 -11.13
CA ASP A 164 -2.08 8.28 -12.11
C ASP A 164 -3.16 9.22 -11.56
N LEU A 165 -3.40 9.17 -10.25
CA LEU A 165 -4.37 10.04 -9.58
C LEU A 165 -3.97 10.27 -8.11
N ALA A 166 -4.04 11.53 -7.67
CA ALA A 166 -3.94 11.90 -6.26
C ALA A 166 -5.32 12.26 -5.70
N VAL A 167 -5.73 11.61 -4.59
CA VAL A 167 -7.01 11.85 -3.93
C VAL A 167 -6.76 12.38 -2.52
N VAL A 168 -7.46 13.46 -2.13
CA VAL A 168 -7.36 14.02 -0.77
C VAL A 168 -8.36 13.32 0.15
N ASN A 169 -7.88 12.78 1.27
CA ASN A 169 -8.72 12.21 2.33
C ASN A 169 -9.01 13.25 3.41
N ASP A 170 -9.86 14.21 3.08
CA ASP A 170 -10.45 15.16 4.03
C ASP A 170 -11.70 14.55 4.66
N ASP A 171 -12.64 14.15 3.83
CA ASP A 171 -13.83 13.37 4.17
C ASP A 171 -13.64 11.93 3.67
N LEU A 172 -13.83 10.96 4.56
CA LEU A 172 -13.58 9.54 4.24
C LEU A 172 -14.56 9.01 3.20
N ASP A 173 -15.85 9.39 3.26
CA ASP A 173 -16.87 8.88 2.33
C ASP A 173 -16.61 9.39 0.93
N GLN A 174 -16.33 10.69 0.78
CA GLN A 174 -15.97 11.29 -0.50
C GLN A 174 -14.66 10.71 -1.07
N CYS A 175 -13.69 10.42 -0.20
CA CYS A 175 -12.42 9.80 -0.63
C CYS A 175 -12.65 8.38 -1.15
N VAL A 176 -13.46 7.56 -0.43
CA VAL A 176 -13.79 6.19 -0.87
C VAL A 176 -14.54 6.23 -2.19
N ASP A 177 -15.51 7.12 -2.36
CA ASP A 177 -16.25 7.29 -3.61
C ASP A 177 -15.34 7.68 -4.78
N ALA A 178 -14.41 8.63 -4.57
CA ALA A 178 -13.46 9.04 -5.60
C ALA A 178 -12.54 7.87 -6.02
N VAL A 179 -12.03 7.10 -5.06
CA VAL A 179 -11.23 5.91 -5.31
C VAL A 179 -12.06 4.85 -6.05
N TYR A 180 -13.29 4.60 -5.63
CA TYR A 180 -14.21 3.68 -6.31
C TYR A 180 -14.43 4.06 -7.77
N GLN A 181 -14.73 5.33 -8.06
CA GLN A 181 -14.95 5.80 -9.44
C GLN A 181 -13.71 5.56 -10.32
N ALA A 182 -12.52 5.89 -9.80
CA ALA A 182 -11.26 5.67 -10.53
C ALA A 182 -11.02 4.18 -10.81
N VAL A 183 -11.15 3.33 -9.78
CA VAL A 183 -10.94 1.88 -9.89
C VAL A 183 -12.00 1.25 -10.81
N SER A 184 -13.29 1.59 -10.64
CA SER A 184 -14.37 1.05 -11.46
C SER A 184 -14.22 1.43 -12.93
N SER A 185 -13.81 2.66 -13.24
CA SER A 185 -13.51 3.07 -14.62
C SER A 185 -12.35 2.27 -15.20
N PHE A 186 -11.24 2.22 -14.48
CA PHE A 186 -10.04 1.48 -14.90
C PHE A 186 -10.31 -0.01 -15.15
N LEU A 187 -11.16 -0.65 -14.35
CA LEU A 187 -11.45 -2.09 -14.51
C LEU A 187 -12.37 -2.39 -15.72
N LYS A 188 -13.12 -1.40 -16.22
CA LYS A 188 -13.98 -1.55 -17.39
C LYS A 188 -13.25 -1.40 -18.73
N ASP A 189 -12.14 -0.66 -18.76
CA ASP A 189 -11.27 -0.51 -19.92
C ASP A 189 -10.46 -1.78 -20.20
#